data_2e3fcefcee03a1ba7284eb32a3de87ca
#
_entry.id   2e3fcefcee03a1ba7284eb32a3de87ca
#
_cell.length_a   1.000
_cell.length_b   1.000
_cell.length_c   1.000
_cell.angle_alpha   90.00
_cell.angle_beta   90.00
_cell.angle_gamma   90.00
#
_symmetry.space_group_name_H-M   'P 1'
#
loop_
_entity.id
_entity.type
_entity.pdbx_description
1 polymer ?
#
loop_
_entity_poly.entity_id
_entity_poly.type
_entity_poly.pdbx_seq_one_letter_code
_entity_poly.pdbx_strand_id
1 'polypeptide(L)'
;MWLLNIHVLQLFLFILIFDPFVREDIDYMEPTLNTPILLYTEQTPNPESLKFVTNKMLYRGTADFRESSFAKDWSPLATALFGFPYVKGVYICNNFVTITKELNFTWEDIMIRLKEFIKKYVDEAGEILKPGFEEEKARVEAEKGIGYQYSGDEEETVNKIKNLIDSYVKPAVEMDGGNIEFKSYDHGIVTVILEGSCSGCPSSTVTLKAGIEGMLKRMIPEVKEVISEMG
;
A
#
# COMPACT_ATOMS: atom_id res chain seq x y z
N MET A 1 -16.69 -49.32 -56.15
CA MET A 1 -15.28 -48.88 -56.08
C MET A 1 -15.21 -47.39 -55.91
N TRP A 2 -15.86 -46.85 -54.85
CA TRP A 2 -15.93 -45.39 -54.58
C TRP A 2 -16.07 -45.06 -53.09
N LEU A 3 -15.50 -45.85 -52.15
CA LEU A 3 -15.59 -45.60 -50.72
C LEU A 3 -14.24 -45.54 -49.98
N LEU A 4 -13.14 -45.35 -50.70
CA LEU A 4 -11.79 -45.33 -50.09
C LEU A 4 -11.13 -43.94 -50.01
N ASN A 5 -11.82 -42.83 -50.30
CA ASN A 5 -11.18 -41.51 -50.38
C ASN A 5 -11.57 -40.51 -49.31
N ILE A 6 -12.51 -40.82 -48.42
CA ILE A 6 -12.95 -39.88 -47.39
C ILE A 6 -12.07 -39.98 -46.13
N HIS A 7 -11.60 -41.14 -45.79
CA HIS A 7 -10.76 -41.32 -44.57
C HIS A 7 -9.32 -40.83 -44.76
N VAL A 8 -8.80 -40.90 -45.99
CA VAL A 8 -7.44 -40.39 -46.26
C VAL A 8 -7.41 -38.85 -46.26
N LEU A 9 -8.49 -38.22 -46.71
CA LEU A 9 -8.58 -36.73 -46.70
C LEU A 9 -8.78 -36.19 -45.25
N GLN A 10 -9.47 -36.92 -44.40
CA GLN A 10 -9.61 -36.55 -42.99
C GLN A 10 -8.31 -36.76 -42.19
N LEU A 11 -7.49 -37.75 -42.54
CA LEU A 11 -6.21 -37.98 -41.91
C LEU A 11 -5.17 -36.91 -42.30
N PHE A 12 -5.21 -36.45 -43.56
CA PHE A 12 -4.34 -35.34 -44.01
C PHE A 12 -4.73 -33.99 -43.42
N LEU A 13 -6.02 -33.74 -43.20
CA LEU A 13 -6.49 -32.50 -42.56
C LEU A 13 -6.17 -32.46 -41.05
N PHE A 14 -6.10 -33.62 -40.41
CA PHE A 14 -5.77 -33.73 -38.98
C PHE A 14 -4.26 -33.60 -38.73
N ILE A 15 -3.41 -33.96 -39.68
CA ILE A 15 -1.95 -33.82 -39.58
C ILE A 15 -1.53 -32.36 -39.82
N LEU A 16 -2.26 -31.57 -40.61
CA LEU A 16 -2.01 -30.15 -40.83
C LEU A 16 -2.44 -29.24 -39.68
N ILE A 17 -3.28 -29.76 -38.77
CA ILE A 17 -3.77 -28.99 -37.60
C ILE A 17 -2.92 -29.28 -36.33
N PHE A 18 -2.15 -30.38 -36.31
CA PHE A 18 -1.31 -30.78 -35.18
C PHE A 18 0.15 -31.01 -35.58
N ASP A 19 0.75 -30.09 -36.32
CA ASP A 19 2.19 -30.06 -36.50
C ASP A 19 2.80 -29.23 -35.33
N PRO A 20 3.42 -29.86 -34.31
CA PRO A 20 4.02 -29.12 -33.19
C PRO A 20 5.31 -28.37 -33.59
N PHE A 21 5.70 -28.41 -34.88
CA PHE A 21 6.93 -27.82 -35.34
C PHE A 21 6.76 -26.53 -36.18
N VAL A 22 5.53 -26.07 -36.41
CA VAL A 22 5.26 -24.73 -36.97
C VAL A 22 4.64 -23.85 -35.88
N ARG A 23 5.32 -23.73 -34.76
CA ARG A 23 5.28 -22.51 -33.97
C ARG A 23 6.42 -21.61 -34.46
N GLU A 24 6.24 -21.01 -35.60
CA GLU A 24 6.84 -19.72 -35.85
C GLU A 24 6.36 -18.81 -34.71
N ASP A 25 7.34 -18.28 -33.98
CA ASP A 25 7.16 -17.24 -32.97
C ASP A 25 6.42 -16.07 -33.61
N ILE A 26 5.09 -16.16 -33.66
CA ILE A 26 4.27 -14.97 -33.74
C ILE A 26 4.45 -14.33 -32.37
N ASP A 27 5.46 -13.50 -32.30
CA ASP A 27 5.63 -12.50 -31.26
C ASP A 27 4.35 -11.66 -31.28
N TYR A 28 3.34 -12.10 -30.54
CA TYR A 28 2.23 -11.25 -30.18
C TYR A 28 2.85 -10.16 -29.31
N MET A 29 3.39 -9.13 -29.95
CA MET A 29 3.49 -7.83 -29.32
C MET A 29 2.08 -7.51 -28.83
N GLU A 30 1.81 -7.88 -27.57
CA GLU A 30 0.70 -7.28 -26.87
C GLU A 30 0.88 -5.78 -27.08
N PRO A 31 -0.10 -5.09 -27.68
CA PRO A 31 -0.02 -3.65 -27.72
C PRO A 31 0.02 -3.22 -26.26
N THR A 32 1.17 -2.81 -25.79
CA THR A 32 1.28 -2.05 -24.55
C THR A 32 0.48 -0.79 -24.82
N LEU A 33 -0.82 -0.87 -24.61
CA LEU A 33 -1.69 0.29 -24.50
C LEU A 33 -1.05 1.11 -23.39
N ASN A 34 -0.25 2.09 -23.78
CA ASN A 34 0.36 3.04 -22.87
C ASN A 34 -0.81 3.86 -22.32
N THR A 35 -1.51 3.25 -21.35
CA THR A 35 -2.67 3.86 -20.71
C THR A 35 -2.16 5.11 -20.03
N PRO A 36 -2.64 6.29 -20.41
CA PRO A 36 -2.14 7.54 -19.84
C PRO A 36 -2.33 7.51 -18.32
N ILE A 37 -1.34 8.03 -17.61
CA ILE A 37 -1.43 8.14 -16.15
C ILE A 37 -2.53 9.13 -15.82
N LEU A 38 -3.54 8.64 -15.14
CA LEU A 38 -4.56 9.44 -14.47
C LEU A 38 -4.13 9.65 -13.03
N LEU A 39 -4.21 10.87 -12.55
CA LEU A 39 -3.91 11.21 -11.17
C LEU A 39 -4.91 12.23 -10.66
N TYR A 40 -5.54 11.91 -9.53
CA TYR A 40 -6.44 12.81 -8.82
C TYR A 40 -6.07 12.87 -7.34
N THR A 41 -6.67 13.77 -6.60
CA THR A 41 -6.40 13.97 -5.18
C THR A 41 -7.65 13.72 -4.35
N GLU A 42 -7.45 13.14 -3.17
CA GLU A 42 -8.48 12.92 -2.15
C GLU A 42 -8.06 13.61 -0.86
N GLN A 43 -9.03 14.27 -0.23
CA GLN A 43 -8.84 14.86 1.10
C GLN A 43 -8.65 13.74 2.13
N THR A 44 -7.85 14.01 3.13
CA THR A 44 -7.69 13.13 4.29
C THR A 44 -8.25 13.84 5.55
N PRO A 45 -8.52 13.10 6.63
CA PRO A 45 -8.90 13.70 7.92
C PRO A 45 -7.83 14.61 8.52
N ASN A 46 -6.58 14.43 8.08
CA ASN A 46 -5.46 15.27 8.48
C ASN A 46 -5.31 16.44 7.49
N PRO A 47 -5.57 17.70 7.87
CA PRO A 47 -5.48 18.86 6.96
C PRO A 47 -4.05 19.12 6.43
N GLU A 48 -3.03 18.56 7.09
CA GLU A 48 -1.64 18.64 6.63
C GLU A 48 -1.32 17.57 5.57
N SER A 49 -2.20 16.58 5.37
CA SER A 49 -1.98 15.48 4.43
C SER A 49 -2.96 15.52 3.27
N LEU A 50 -2.51 15.12 2.07
CA LEU A 50 -3.31 14.97 0.87
C LEU A 50 -2.90 13.68 0.16
N LYS A 51 -3.91 12.91 -0.28
CA LYS A 51 -3.73 11.63 -0.97
C LYS A 51 -3.75 11.85 -2.48
N PHE A 52 -2.73 11.39 -3.18
CA PHE A 52 -2.55 11.44 -4.63
C PHE A 52 -2.73 10.03 -5.19
N VAL A 53 -3.84 9.80 -5.87
CA VAL A 53 -4.25 8.48 -6.36
C VAL A 53 -3.98 8.36 -7.84
N THR A 54 -3.32 7.26 -8.26
CA THR A 54 -3.04 6.95 -9.66
C THR A 54 -3.86 5.77 -10.15
N ASN A 55 -3.93 5.60 -11.47
CA ASN A 55 -4.50 4.40 -12.09
C ASN A 55 -3.46 3.27 -12.28
N LYS A 56 -2.24 3.45 -11.78
CA LYS A 56 -1.19 2.42 -11.74
C LYS A 56 -0.89 1.97 -10.32
N MET A 57 -0.63 0.68 -10.14
CA MET A 57 -0.08 0.15 -8.90
C MET A 57 1.34 0.71 -8.72
N LEU A 58 1.62 1.32 -7.57
CA LEU A 58 2.93 1.84 -7.22
C LEU A 58 3.71 0.82 -6.39
N TYR A 59 3.08 0.29 -5.34
CA TYR A 59 3.69 -0.67 -4.43
C TYR A 59 2.63 -1.53 -3.75
N ARG A 60 2.85 -2.85 -3.67
CA ARG A 60 1.94 -3.78 -3.00
C ARG A 60 2.33 -3.94 -1.54
N GLY A 61 2.08 -2.93 -0.75
CA GLY A 61 2.42 -2.86 0.65
C GLY A 61 2.34 -1.43 1.15
N THR A 62 2.97 -1.15 2.27
CA THR A 62 3.05 0.18 2.88
C THR A 62 4.49 0.61 3.07
N ALA A 63 4.80 1.86 2.76
CA ALA A 63 6.10 2.46 2.98
C ALA A 63 5.92 3.89 3.51
N ASP A 64 6.27 4.12 4.77
CA ASP A 64 6.17 5.43 5.44
C ASP A 64 7.55 6.06 5.61
N PHE A 65 7.74 7.19 4.97
CA PHE A 65 8.97 7.96 5.01
C PHE A 65 8.70 9.28 5.71
N ARG A 66 9.22 9.43 6.92
CA ARG A 66 9.12 10.64 7.74
C ARG A 66 10.39 11.47 7.70
N GLU A 67 11.49 10.83 7.31
CA GLU A 67 12.80 11.45 7.21
C GLU A 67 13.40 11.24 5.82
N SER A 68 13.96 12.30 5.27
CA SER A 68 14.60 12.26 3.96
C SER A 68 15.83 11.35 3.93
N SER A 69 16.48 11.11 5.06
CA SER A 69 17.61 10.18 5.21
C SER A 69 17.18 8.75 4.84
N PHE A 70 16.13 8.25 5.47
CA PHE A 70 15.60 6.92 5.21
C PHE A 70 15.05 6.78 3.77
N ALA A 71 14.41 7.84 3.28
CA ALA A 71 13.94 7.86 1.88
C ALA A 71 15.08 7.71 0.87
N LYS A 72 16.24 8.35 1.10
CA LYS A 72 17.42 8.26 0.22
C LYS A 72 17.95 6.83 0.08
N ASP A 73 17.84 6.06 1.14
CA ASP A 73 18.31 4.69 1.13
C ASP A 73 17.34 3.77 0.38
N TRP A 74 16.03 4.02 0.45
CA TRP A 74 15.03 3.04 0.06
C TRP A 74 14.02 3.47 -1.00
N SER A 75 13.74 4.76 -1.19
CA SER A 75 12.74 5.22 -2.17
C SER A 75 13.22 6.38 -3.02
N PRO A 76 13.54 6.14 -4.30
CA PRO A 76 13.84 7.22 -5.24
C PRO A 76 12.67 8.20 -5.40
N LEU A 77 11.42 7.72 -5.41
CA LEU A 77 10.24 8.60 -5.46
C LEU A 77 10.14 9.49 -4.23
N ALA A 78 10.20 8.90 -3.02
CA ALA A 78 10.11 9.68 -1.78
C ALA A 78 11.29 10.65 -1.65
N THR A 79 12.50 10.23 -2.04
CA THR A 79 13.69 11.10 -2.08
C THR A 79 13.46 12.34 -2.95
N ALA A 80 12.92 12.13 -4.15
CA ALA A 80 12.63 13.23 -5.06
C ALA A 80 11.51 14.14 -4.53
N LEU A 81 10.50 13.59 -3.85
CA LEU A 81 9.44 14.35 -3.19
C LEU A 81 9.97 15.18 -2.01
N PHE A 82 10.88 14.65 -1.20
CA PHE A 82 11.56 15.41 -0.15
C PHE A 82 12.48 16.54 -0.69
N GLY A 83 12.76 16.55 -1.99
CA GLY A 83 13.41 17.67 -2.66
C GLY A 83 12.57 18.96 -2.70
N PHE A 84 11.26 18.86 -2.47
CA PHE A 84 10.38 20.01 -2.34
C PHE A 84 10.38 20.52 -0.88
N PRO A 85 10.63 21.80 -0.62
CA PRO A 85 10.79 22.34 0.74
C PRO A 85 9.51 22.28 1.59
N TYR A 86 8.41 21.96 0.99
CA TYR A 86 7.10 21.87 1.65
C TYR A 86 6.67 20.42 1.93
N VAL A 87 7.48 19.42 1.60
CA VAL A 87 7.19 18.00 1.88
C VAL A 87 7.85 17.63 3.19
N LYS A 88 7.02 17.21 4.15
CA LYS A 88 7.41 16.79 5.50
C LYS A 88 7.39 15.26 5.64
N GLY A 89 6.49 14.58 4.92
CA GLY A 89 6.34 13.14 4.96
C GLY A 89 5.78 12.59 3.66
N VAL A 90 6.15 11.36 3.34
CA VAL A 90 5.70 10.64 2.15
C VAL A 90 5.31 9.22 2.54
N TYR A 91 4.06 8.87 2.34
CA TYR A 91 3.54 7.52 2.54
C TYR A 91 3.09 6.95 1.21
N ILE A 92 3.53 5.74 0.88
CA ILE A 92 3.25 5.05 -0.39
C ILE A 92 2.51 3.75 -0.09
N CYS A 93 1.37 3.56 -0.73
CA CYS A 93 0.57 2.34 -0.57
C CYS A 93 -0.24 2.08 -1.85
N ASN A 94 -0.28 0.83 -2.28
CA ASN A 94 -1.05 0.40 -3.43
C ASN A 94 -0.85 1.32 -4.65
N ASN A 95 -1.86 2.06 -5.03
CA ASN A 95 -1.88 2.97 -6.17
C ASN A 95 -1.90 4.46 -5.77
N PHE A 96 -1.48 4.79 -4.54
CA PHE A 96 -1.50 6.18 -4.08
C PHE A 96 -0.25 6.57 -3.28
N VAL A 97 -0.02 7.86 -3.23
CA VAL A 97 0.96 8.50 -2.36
C VAL A 97 0.23 9.52 -1.49
N THR A 98 0.39 9.42 -0.18
CA THR A 98 -0.04 10.47 0.75
C THR A 98 1.15 11.35 1.09
N ILE A 99 1.01 12.65 0.86
CA ILE A 99 2.03 13.63 1.21
C ILE A 99 1.54 14.42 2.41
N THR A 100 2.39 14.51 3.41
CA THR A 100 2.22 15.44 4.53
C THR A 100 3.09 16.68 4.27
N LYS A 101 2.46 17.85 4.31
CA LYS A 101 3.14 19.11 4.04
C LYS A 101 3.63 19.80 5.33
N GLU A 102 4.56 20.69 5.18
CA GLU A 102 4.94 21.63 6.22
C GLU A 102 3.81 22.67 6.49
N LEU A 103 3.71 23.12 7.74
CA LEU A 103 2.63 24.00 8.21
C LEU A 103 2.58 25.34 7.47
N ASN A 104 3.73 25.84 7.01
CA ASN A 104 3.88 27.16 6.41
C ASN A 104 3.34 27.26 4.97
N PHE A 105 2.88 26.16 4.38
CA PHE A 105 2.39 26.10 3.01
C PHE A 105 0.91 25.75 2.96
N THR A 106 0.21 26.21 1.91
CA THR A 106 -1.18 25.85 1.65
C THR A 106 -1.26 24.84 0.50
N TRP A 107 -2.29 23.99 0.47
CA TRP A 107 -2.47 23.04 -0.61
C TRP A 107 -2.73 23.73 -1.95
N GLU A 108 -3.36 24.91 -1.94
CA GLU A 108 -3.62 25.72 -3.13
C GLU A 108 -2.33 26.10 -3.86
N ASP A 109 -1.25 26.34 -3.11
CA ASP A 109 0.03 26.78 -3.68
C ASP A 109 0.87 25.61 -4.22
N ILE A 110 0.75 24.41 -3.64
CA ILE A 110 1.71 23.31 -3.88
C ILE A 110 1.11 22.09 -4.59
N MET A 111 -0.22 21.87 -4.49
CA MET A 111 -0.88 20.65 -4.97
C MET A 111 -0.65 20.39 -6.45
N ILE A 112 -0.80 21.42 -7.30
CA ILE A 112 -0.68 21.26 -8.77
C ILE A 112 0.74 20.80 -9.11
N ARG A 113 1.74 21.39 -8.49
CA ARG A 113 3.16 21.06 -8.74
C ARG A 113 3.49 19.63 -8.33
N LEU A 114 2.96 19.19 -7.19
CA LEU A 114 3.10 17.79 -6.73
C LEU A 114 2.38 16.81 -7.65
N LYS A 115 1.16 17.15 -8.11
CA LYS A 115 0.41 16.36 -9.09
C LYS A 115 1.19 16.15 -10.38
N GLU A 116 1.69 17.21 -10.95
CA GLU A 116 2.47 17.18 -12.20
C GLU A 116 3.74 16.35 -12.02
N PHE A 117 4.45 16.55 -10.90
CA PHE A 117 5.65 15.80 -10.59
C PHE A 117 5.37 14.29 -10.45
N ILE A 118 4.41 13.89 -9.61
CA ILE A 118 4.08 12.48 -9.38
C ILE A 118 3.60 11.83 -10.69
N LYS A 119 2.71 12.52 -11.44
CA LYS A 119 2.22 12.02 -12.72
C LYS A 119 3.37 11.74 -13.69
N LYS A 120 4.26 12.71 -13.86
CA LYS A 120 5.43 12.56 -14.73
C LYS A 120 6.34 11.42 -14.27
N TYR A 121 6.63 11.36 -12.96
CA TYR A 121 7.50 10.33 -12.39
C TYR A 121 6.97 8.91 -12.65
N VAL A 122 5.65 8.71 -12.47
CA VAL A 122 4.99 7.42 -12.70
C VAL A 122 4.87 7.10 -14.19
N ASP A 123 4.68 8.10 -15.04
CA ASP A 123 4.61 7.95 -16.51
C ASP A 123 5.97 7.54 -17.11
N GLU A 124 7.05 8.08 -16.55
CA GLU A 124 8.42 7.73 -16.91
C GLU A 124 8.89 6.39 -16.31
N ALA A 125 8.01 5.65 -15.66
CA ALA A 125 8.30 4.39 -14.94
C ALA A 125 9.45 4.52 -13.93
N GLY A 126 9.52 5.65 -13.24
CA GLY A 126 10.49 5.88 -12.18
C GLY A 126 10.39 4.82 -11.08
N GLU A 127 11.54 4.43 -10.53
CA GLU A 127 11.61 3.44 -9.45
C GLU A 127 10.94 3.97 -8.18
N ILE A 128 9.98 3.22 -7.65
CA ILE A 128 9.22 3.60 -6.45
C ILE A 128 10.00 3.25 -5.18
N LEU A 129 10.43 2.00 -5.08
CA LEU A 129 11.21 1.46 -3.97
C LEU A 129 12.37 0.64 -4.51
N LYS A 130 13.51 0.71 -3.84
CA LYS A 130 14.68 -0.09 -4.18
C LYS A 130 14.52 -1.55 -3.75
N PRO A 131 15.17 -2.50 -4.43
CA PRO A 131 15.25 -3.89 -3.99
C PRO A 131 15.79 -3.99 -2.55
N GLY A 132 15.26 -4.92 -1.76
CA GLY A 132 15.65 -5.12 -0.37
C GLY A 132 14.88 -4.27 0.65
N PHE A 133 13.96 -3.41 0.22
CA PHE A 133 13.15 -2.60 1.13
C PHE A 133 12.26 -3.47 2.05
N GLU A 134 11.69 -4.55 1.53
CA GLU A 134 10.84 -5.46 2.32
C GLU A 134 11.62 -6.13 3.46
N GLU A 135 12.84 -6.56 3.18
CA GLU A 135 13.73 -7.17 4.18
C GLU A 135 14.11 -6.15 5.25
N GLU A 136 14.42 -4.92 4.84
CA GLU A 136 14.72 -3.84 5.78
C GLU A 136 13.51 -3.46 6.61
N LYS A 137 12.32 -3.35 6.00
CA LYS A 137 11.07 -3.10 6.69
C LYS A 137 10.84 -4.17 7.76
N ALA A 138 10.92 -5.44 7.40
CA ALA A 138 10.76 -6.56 8.32
C ALA A 138 11.78 -6.52 9.48
N ARG A 139 13.03 -6.11 9.19
CA ARG A 139 14.07 -5.95 10.22
C ARG A 139 13.70 -4.83 11.21
N VAL A 140 13.28 -3.68 10.71
CA VAL A 140 12.88 -2.54 11.54
C VAL A 140 11.65 -2.87 12.38
N GLU A 141 10.67 -3.56 11.81
CA GLU A 141 9.48 -4.02 12.51
C GLU A 141 9.82 -5.00 13.63
N ALA A 142 10.72 -5.94 13.38
CA ALA A 142 11.21 -6.88 14.39
C ALA A 142 11.94 -6.15 15.54
N GLU A 143 12.75 -5.15 15.23
CA GLU A 143 13.43 -4.32 16.25
C GLU A 143 12.45 -3.49 17.09
N LYS A 144 11.37 -3.01 16.48
CA LYS A 144 10.27 -2.31 17.18
C LYS A 144 9.39 -3.25 18.00
N GLY A 145 9.66 -4.56 17.99
CA GLY A 145 8.88 -5.57 18.72
C GLY A 145 7.52 -5.87 18.09
N ILE A 146 7.37 -5.59 16.79
CA ILE A 146 6.19 -5.99 16.02
C ILE A 146 6.32 -7.49 15.74
N GLY A 147 5.31 -8.28 16.12
CA GLY A 147 5.33 -9.71 15.87
C GLY A 147 5.65 -10.57 17.11
N TYR A 148 5.42 -10.04 18.31
CA TYR A 148 5.46 -10.84 19.55
C TYR A 148 4.68 -12.14 19.37
N GLN A 149 5.28 -13.25 19.82
CA GLN A 149 4.59 -14.53 19.87
C GLN A 149 3.83 -14.63 21.19
N TYR A 150 2.54 -14.88 21.09
CA TYR A 150 1.65 -15.10 22.21
C TYR A 150 1.35 -16.59 22.33
N SER A 151 0.92 -17.07 23.49
CA SER A 151 0.57 -18.47 23.71
C SER A 151 -0.71 -18.60 24.55
N GLY A 152 -1.44 -19.70 24.35
CA GLY A 152 -2.65 -19.97 25.11
C GLY A 152 -3.77 -18.97 24.89
N ASP A 153 -4.46 -18.57 25.95
CA ASP A 153 -5.63 -17.68 25.90
C ASP A 153 -5.28 -16.28 25.36
N GLU A 154 -4.04 -15.82 25.56
CA GLU A 154 -3.57 -14.56 24.98
C GLU A 154 -3.47 -14.61 23.46
N GLU A 155 -3.03 -15.73 22.88
CA GLU A 155 -2.94 -15.90 21.44
C GLU A 155 -4.32 -15.81 20.78
N GLU A 156 -5.35 -16.42 21.39
CA GLU A 156 -6.73 -16.32 20.90
C GLU A 156 -7.23 -14.87 20.94
N THR A 157 -6.98 -14.17 22.03
CA THR A 157 -7.33 -12.76 22.20
C THR A 157 -6.64 -11.88 21.17
N VAL A 158 -5.33 -12.05 20.97
CA VAL A 158 -4.54 -11.29 20.00
C VAL A 158 -5.01 -11.56 18.57
N ASN A 159 -5.31 -12.80 18.23
CA ASN A 159 -5.83 -13.14 16.91
C ASN A 159 -7.18 -12.47 16.65
N LYS A 160 -8.06 -12.40 17.65
CA LYS A 160 -9.32 -11.65 17.55
C LYS A 160 -9.09 -10.16 17.35
N ILE A 161 -8.14 -9.55 18.08
CA ILE A 161 -7.78 -8.14 17.94
C ILE A 161 -7.28 -7.85 16.51
N LYS A 162 -6.30 -8.64 16.03
CA LYS A 162 -5.76 -8.49 14.67
C LYS A 162 -6.86 -8.59 13.61
N ASN A 163 -7.71 -9.62 13.71
CA ASN A 163 -8.81 -9.81 12.75
C ASN A 163 -9.80 -8.64 12.76
N LEU A 164 -10.10 -8.06 13.92
CA LEU A 164 -10.98 -6.89 14.03
C LEU A 164 -10.34 -5.65 13.41
N ILE A 165 -9.06 -5.41 13.69
CA ILE A 165 -8.31 -4.29 13.10
C ILE A 165 -8.27 -4.44 11.58
N ASP A 166 -7.87 -5.60 11.07
CA ASP A 166 -7.72 -5.85 9.63
C ASP A 166 -9.05 -5.78 8.88
N SER A 167 -10.13 -6.29 9.48
CA SER A 167 -11.43 -6.38 8.80
C SER A 167 -12.24 -5.07 8.85
N TYR A 168 -12.13 -4.30 9.93
CA TYR A 168 -13.04 -3.16 10.17
C TYR A 168 -12.33 -1.81 10.27
N VAL A 169 -11.07 -1.78 10.69
CA VAL A 169 -10.35 -0.51 10.88
C VAL A 169 -9.44 -0.20 9.70
N LYS A 170 -8.63 -1.16 9.31
CA LYS A 170 -7.63 -0.98 8.26
C LYS A 170 -8.21 -0.47 6.93
N PRO A 171 -9.32 -1.01 6.40
CA PRO A 171 -9.90 -0.48 5.16
C PRO A 171 -10.31 1.00 5.25
N ALA A 172 -10.86 1.45 6.39
CA ALA A 172 -11.24 2.84 6.58
C ALA A 172 -10.00 3.74 6.66
N VAL A 173 -8.97 3.31 7.38
CA VAL A 173 -7.71 4.04 7.51
C VAL A 173 -6.98 4.15 6.17
N GLU A 174 -7.00 3.10 5.34
CA GLU A 174 -6.43 3.13 3.98
C GLU A 174 -7.21 4.08 3.06
N MET A 175 -8.54 4.14 3.18
CA MET A 175 -9.35 5.13 2.46
C MET A 175 -8.93 6.55 2.84
N ASP A 176 -8.62 6.79 4.09
CA ASP A 176 -8.15 8.07 4.63
C ASP A 176 -6.66 8.36 4.30
N GLY A 177 -5.99 7.47 3.57
CA GLY A 177 -4.61 7.66 3.11
C GLY A 177 -3.54 7.34 4.12
N GLY A 178 -3.84 6.47 5.08
CA GLY A 178 -2.91 5.97 6.09
C GLY A 178 -2.92 4.45 6.20
N ASN A 179 -2.32 3.94 7.26
CA ASN A 179 -2.35 2.54 7.65
C ASN A 179 -2.40 2.42 9.18
N ILE A 180 -2.89 1.27 9.63
CA ILE A 180 -2.87 0.85 11.01
C ILE A 180 -2.37 -0.59 11.11
N GLU A 181 -1.45 -0.82 12.03
CA GLU A 181 -0.92 -2.16 12.32
C GLU A 181 -1.00 -2.46 13.81
N PHE A 182 -1.31 -3.71 14.11
CA PHE A 182 -1.21 -4.22 15.48
C PHE A 182 0.25 -4.37 15.85
N LYS A 183 0.67 -3.76 16.97
CA LYS A 183 2.03 -3.92 17.52
C LYS A 183 2.08 -4.96 18.61
N SER A 184 1.33 -4.74 19.69
CA SER A 184 1.36 -5.60 20.88
C SER A 184 0.08 -5.58 21.68
N TYR A 185 -0.09 -6.60 22.51
CA TYR A 185 -1.10 -6.71 23.56
C TYR A 185 -0.42 -7.05 24.87
N ASP A 186 -0.66 -6.29 25.89
CA ASP A 186 -0.12 -6.52 27.22
C ASP A 186 -1.14 -6.14 28.31
N HIS A 187 -1.57 -7.11 29.13
CA HIS A 187 -2.47 -6.93 30.28
C HIS A 187 -3.75 -6.11 29.99
N GLY A 188 -4.27 -6.20 28.76
CA GLY A 188 -5.46 -5.49 28.31
C GLY A 188 -5.15 -4.20 27.54
N ILE A 189 -3.89 -3.84 27.38
CA ILE A 189 -3.46 -2.69 26.60
C ILE A 189 -3.09 -3.16 25.19
N VAL A 190 -3.80 -2.64 24.19
CA VAL A 190 -3.50 -2.86 22.79
C VAL A 190 -2.66 -1.72 22.26
N THR A 191 -1.50 -2.00 21.72
CA THR A 191 -0.66 -1.01 21.04
C THR A 191 -0.82 -1.16 19.53
N VAL A 192 -1.10 -0.07 18.85
CA VAL A 192 -1.18 0.00 17.37
C VAL A 192 -0.19 1.02 16.83
N ILE A 193 0.27 0.79 15.61
CA ILE A 193 1.11 1.71 14.86
C ILE A 193 0.24 2.40 13.82
N LEU A 194 0.35 3.73 13.73
CA LEU A 194 -0.32 4.54 12.73
C LEU A 194 0.70 5.12 11.75
N GLU A 195 0.40 5.00 10.45
CA GLU A 195 1.23 5.47 9.34
C GLU A 195 0.46 6.43 8.43
N GLY A 196 1.17 7.16 7.59
CA GLY A 196 0.60 8.05 6.58
C GLY A 196 -0.19 9.20 7.18
N SER A 197 -1.39 9.49 6.66
CA SER A 197 -2.25 10.60 7.10
C SER A 197 -2.68 10.48 8.57
N CYS A 198 -2.77 9.25 9.10
CA CYS A 198 -3.23 8.98 10.47
C CYS A 198 -2.14 9.26 11.51
N SER A 199 -0.90 9.44 11.08
CA SER A 199 0.21 9.82 11.93
C SER A 199 0.39 11.34 11.97
N GLY A 200 0.59 11.89 13.17
CA GLY A 200 1.00 13.29 13.34
C GLY A 200 -0.12 14.33 13.45
N CYS A 201 -1.38 13.98 13.26
CA CYS A 201 -2.50 14.90 13.54
C CYS A 201 -3.13 14.58 14.91
N PRO A 202 -2.97 15.44 15.93
CA PRO A 202 -3.51 15.15 17.28
C PRO A 202 -5.00 14.91 17.31
N SER A 203 -5.78 15.65 16.52
CA SER A 203 -7.25 15.54 16.52
C SER A 203 -7.74 14.27 15.84
N SER A 204 -7.18 13.88 14.70
CA SER A 204 -7.56 12.64 14.01
C SER A 204 -7.09 11.40 14.79
N THR A 205 -5.89 11.44 15.35
CA THR A 205 -5.35 10.35 16.17
C THR A 205 -6.20 10.08 17.40
N VAL A 206 -6.64 11.12 18.13
CA VAL A 206 -7.52 10.98 19.30
C VAL A 206 -8.87 10.36 18.93
N THR A 207 -9.50 10.84 17.85
CA THR A 207 -10.80 10.33 17.41
C THR A 207 -10.70 8.88 16.92
N LEU A 208 -9.69 8.57 16.11
CA LEU A 208 -9.44 7.21 15.61
C LEU A 208 -9.15 6.25 16.77
N LYS A 209 -8.25 6.62 17.67
CA LYS A 209 -7.95 5.84 18.89
C LYS A 209 -9.21 5.53 19.70
N ALA A 210 -10.03 6.55 19.99
CA ALA A 210 -11.25 6.38 20.76
C ALA A 210 -12.27 5.45 20.04
N GLY A 211 -12.38 5.54 18.74
CA GLY A 211 -13.22 4.66 17.93
C GLY A 211 -12.77 3.20 17.98
N ILE A 212 -11.46 2.97 17.82
CA ILE A 212 -10.87 1.63 17.89
C ILE A 212 -11.02 1.05 19.29
N GLU A 213 -10.70 1.82 20.32
CA GLU A 213 -10.83 1.41 21.70
C GLU A 213 -12.29 1.04 22.03
N GLY A 214 -13.25 1.87 21.65
CA GLY A 214 -14.66 1.60 21.87
C GLY A 214 -15.17 0.35 21.14
N MET A 215 -14.67 0.07 19.94
CA MET A 215 -14.98 -1.14 19.19
C MET A 215 -14.35 -2.38 19.87
N LEU A 216 -13.06 -2.33 20.17
CA LEU A 216 -12.35 -3.47 20.75
C LEU A 216 -12.90 -3.84 22.13
N LYS A 217 -13.13 -2.87 23.03
CA LYS A 217 -13.73 -3.11 24.35
C LYS A 217 -15.11 -3.78 24.30
N ARG A 218 -15.89 -3.46 23.27
CA ARG A 218 -17.23 -4.06 23.07
C ARG A 218 -17.15 -5.50 22.59
N MET A 219 -16.16 -5.81 21.77
CA MET A 219 -16.01 -7.12 21.14
C MET A 219 -15.11 -8.06 21.94
N ILE A 220 -14.19 -7.52 22.73
CA ILE A 220 -13.16 -8.22 23.50
C ILE A 220 -13.10 -7.58 24.89
N PRO A 221 -13.82 -8.12 25.88
CA PRO A 221 -13.91 -7.54 27.24
C PRO A 221 -12.56 -7.42 27.98
N GLU A 222 -11.56 -8.20 27.56
CA GLU A 222 -10.22 -8.19 28.11
C GLU A 222 -9.46 -6.91 27.71
N VAL A 223 -9.86 -6.19 26.65
CA VAL A 223 -9.24 -4.94 26.24
C VAL A 223 -9.67 -3.80 27.15
N LYS A 224 -8.70 -3.15 27.76
CA LYS A 224 -8.88 -2.03 28.68
C LYS A 224 -8.54 -0.68 28.07
N GLU A 225 -7.55 -0.65 27.20
CA GLU A 225 -7.03 0.57 26.58
C GLU A 225 -6.42 0.28 25.22
N VAL A 226 -6.49 1.26 24.32
CA VAL A 226 -5.72 1.28 23.07
C VAL A 226 -4.75 2.44 23.13
N ILE A 227 -3.48 2.19 22.85
CA ILE A 227 -2.46 3.24 22.66
C ILE A 227 -1.96 3.20 21.22
N SER A 228 -1.69 4.38 20.67
CA SER A 228 -1.16 4.51 19.31
C SER A 228 0.26 5.04 19.34
N GLU A 229 1.12 4.41 18.57
CA GLU A 229 2.47 4.90 18.30
C GLU A 229 2.54 5.34 16.82
N MET A 230 3.50 6.19 16.54
CA MET A 230 3.82 6.57 15.17
C MET A 230 4.81 5.56 14.60
N GLY A 231 4.56 5.07 13.39
CA GLY A 231 5.39 4.12 12.65
C GLY A 231 6.78 4.63 12.30
#